data_26430d2918cadad2efa7685b39a738b3
#
_entry.id   26430d2918cadad2efa7685b39a738b3
#
_cell.length_a   1.000
_cell.length_b   1.000
_cell.length_c   1.000
_cell.angle_alpha   90.00
_cell.angle_beta   90.00
_cell.angle_gamma   90.00
#
_symmetry.space_group_name_H-M   'P 1'
#
loop_
_entity.id
_entity.type
_entity.pdbx_description
1 polymer ?
#
loop_
_entity_poly.entity_id
_entity_poly.type
_entity_poly.pdbx_seq_one_letter_code
_entity_poly.pdbx_strand_id
1 'polypeptide(L)'
;MTRLADKNCKELREKAHPCELQFLRQSVDAGIIFNYQHPIFIYDGLWIDKLYIADFYDPDNKVIIELDGGYHSTEEQKRRDAVRDDILKAHGYKVFRIQNRSVYFETAIGELYEFYSQEPLCFSKEFLSLQEYMR
;
A
#
# COMPACT_ATOMS: atom_id res chain seq x y z
N MET A 1 -12.85 5.90 18.11
CA MET A 1 -12.69 5.78 16.65
C MET A 1 -11.55 4.86 16.26
N THR A 2 -10.44 4.90 16.95
CA THR A 2 -9.33 3.96 16.74
C THR A 2 -9.76 2.50 16.95
N ARG A 3 -10.65 2.21 17.91
CA ARG A 3 -11.11 0.85 18.19
C ARG A 3 -11.87 0.21 17.02
N LEU A 4 -12.71 0.97 16.33
CA LEU A 4 -13.48 0.45 15.18
C LEU A 4 -12.55 0.18 13.99
N ALA A 5 -11.63 1.08 13.71
CA ALA A 5 -10.64 0.89 12.65
C ALA A 5 -9.73 -0.31 12.95
N ASP A 6 -9.27 -0.46 14.18
CA ASP A 6 -8.43 -1.59 14.61
C ASP A 6 -9.18 -2.92 14.46
N LYS A 7 -10.46 -2.94 14.86
CA LYS A 7 -11.30 -4.14 14.71
C LYS A 7 -11.47 -4.52 13.24
N ASN A 8 -11.78 -3.53 12.39
CA ASN A 8 -11.95 -3.76 10.96
C ASN A 8 -10.66 -4.26 10.31
N CYS A 9 -9.52 -3.68 10.69
CA CYS A 9 -8.23 -4.14 10.21
C CYS A 9 -7.92 -5.56 10.64
N LYS A 10 -8.24 -5.92 11.89
CA LYS A 10 -8.05 -7.28 12.39
C LYS A 10 -8.89 -8.29 11.62
N GLU A 11 -10.17 -7.99 11.39
CA GLU A 11 -11.06 -8.86 10.61
C GLU A 11 -10.56 -9.03 9.18
N LEU A 12 -10.06 -7.95 8.56
CA LEU A 12 -9.50 -7.99 7.22
C LEU A 12 -8.21 -8.81 7.15
N ARG A 13 -7.36 -8.74 8.18
CA ARG A 13 -6.16 -9.57 8.27
C ARG A 13 -6.49 -11.05 8.32
N GLU A 14 -7.53 -11.43 9.05
CA GLU A 14 -7.98 -12.82 9.13
C GLU A 14 -8.50 -13.34 7.79
N LYS A 15 -8.96 -12.42 6.91
CA LYS A 15 -9.47 -12.72 5.58
C LYS A 15 -8.50 -12.33 4.46
N ALA A 16 -7.22 -12.17 4.78
CA ALA A 16 -6.23 -11.71 3.81
C ALA A 16 -6.14 -12.64 2.60
N HIS A 17 -6.07 -12.05 1.42
CA HIS A 17 -5.87 -12.78 0.18
C HIS A 17 -4.47 -13.42 0.18
N PRO A 18 -4.31 -14.64 -0.36
CA PRO A 18 -2.99 -15.28 -0.43
C PRO A 18 -1.90 -14.42 -1.06
N CYS A 19 -2.26 -13.60 -2.05
CA CYS A 19 -1.32 -12.67 -2.69
C CYS A 19 -0.80 -11.63 -1.71
N GLU A 20 -1.65 -11.10 -0.83
CA GLU A 20 -1.25 -10.15 0.20
C GLU A 20 -0.27 -10.77 1.19
N LEU A 21 -0.51 -12.00 1.61
CA LEU A 21 0.38 -12.72 2.51
C LEU A 21 1.73 -12.99 1.85
N GLN A 22 1.73 -13.36 0.58
CA GLN A 22 2.95 -13.59 -0.18
C GLN A 22 3.77 -12.31 -0.34
N PHE A 23 3.12 -11.20 -0.67
CA PHE A 23 3.80 -9.91 -0.75
C PHE A 23 4.36 -9.48 0.60
N LEU A 24 3.60 -9.67 1.67
CA LEU A 24 4.07 -9.38 3.03
C LEU A 24 5.36 -10.15 3.32
N ARG A 25 5.40 -11.44 3.00
CA ARG A 25 6.59 -12.27 3.19
C ARG A 25 7.76 -11.76 2.36
N GLN A 26 7.52 -11.45 1.09
CA GLN A 26 8.56 -10.92 0.21
C GLN A 26 9.13 -9.61 0.72
N SER A 27 8.28 -8.70 1.21
CA SER A 27 8.72 -7.42 1.75
C SER A 27 9.53 -7.61 3.04
N VAL A 28 9.08 -8.48 3.93
CA VAL A 28 9.82 -8.79 5.17
C VAL A 28 11.18 -9.41 4.85
N ASP A 29 11.23 -10.35 3.91
CA ASP A 29 12.48 -10.97 3.47
C ASP A 29 13.46 -9.94 2.87
N ALA A 30 12.92 -8.91 2.23
CA ALA A 30 13.70 -7.80 1.71
C ALA A 30 14.03 -6.74 2.78
N GLY A 31 13.59 -6.93 4.02
CA GLY A 31 13.83 -6.00 5.12
C GLY A 31 12.95 -4.76 5.10
N ILE A 32 11.89 -4.79 4.31
CA ILE A 32 10.95 -3.67 4.21
C ILE A 32 9.73 -4.00 5.06
N ILE A 33 9.45 -3.14 6.04
CA ILE A 33 8.32 -3.34 6.94
C ILE A 33 7.26 -2.31 6.65
N PHE A 34 6.10 -2.79 6.15
CA PHE A 34 4.94 -1.96 5.92
C PHE A 34 3.90 -2.19 7.02
N ASN A 35 3.06 -1.17 7.24
CA ASN A 35 1.84 -1.37 8.02
C ASN A 35 0.84 -2.10 7.14
N TYR A 36 0.42 -3.27 7.58
CA TYR A 36 -0.50 -4.14 6.83
C TYR A 36 -1.94 -3.79 7.17
N GLN A 37 -2.81 -3.68 6.15
CA GLN A 37 -4.23 -3.36 6.30
C GLN A 37 -4.41 -2.10 7.16
N HIS A 38 -3.76 -1.03 6.74
CA HIS A 38 -3.67 0.20 7.53
C HIS A 38 -4.84 1.15 7.23
N PRO A 39 -5.56 1.64 8.25
CA PRO A 39 -6.63 2.60 8.04
C PRO A 39 -6.09 4.00 7.70
N ILE A 40 -6.63 4.58 6.64
CA ILE A 40 -6.31 5.94 6.21
C ILE A 40 -7.57 6.79 6.44
N PHE A 41 -7.48 7.73 7.35
CA PHE A 41 -8.59 8.64 7.65
C PHE A 41 -8.43 9.93 6.86
N ILE A 42 -9.49 10.29 6.14
CA ILE A 42 -9.56 11.56 5.42
C ILE A 42 -10.49 12.48 6.19
N TYR A 43 -9.97 13.61 6.62
CA TYR A 43 -10.70 14.58 7.44
C TYR A 43 -11.24 15.73 6.58
N ASP A 44 -12.45 16.17 6.91
CA ASP A 44 -13.00 17.42 6.45
C ASP A 44 -13.17 18.32 7.69
N GLY A 45 -12.22 19.24 7.89
CA GLY A 45 -12.15 20.01 9.13
C GLY A 45 -11.88 19.10 10.33
N LEU A 46 -12.81 19.07 11.30
CA LEU A 46 -12.72 18.23 12.49
C LEU A 46 -13.42 16.87 12.35
N TRP A 47 -14.07 16.64 11.22
CA TRP A 47 -14.87 15.42 11.02
C TRP A 47 -14.13 14.46 10.10
N ILE A 48 -14.29 13.16 10.35
CA ILE A 48 -13.83 12.14 9.43
C ILE A 48 -14.82 12.03 8.29
N ASP A 49 -14.37 12.39 7.09
CA ASP A 49 -15.17 12.31 5.88
C ASP A 49 -15.15 10.91 5.29
N LYS A 50 -13.96 10.31 5.19
CA LYS A 50 -13.79 9.00 4.57
C LYS A 50 -12.75 8.18 5.31
N LEU A 51 -12.93 6.85 5.25
CA LEU A 51 -11.98 5.88 5.75
C LEU A 51 -11.63 4.91 4.61
N TYR A 52 -10.35 4.78 4.33
CA TYR A 52 -9.85 3.78 3.40
C TYR A 52 -8.92 2.82 4.13
N ILE A 53 -8.91 1.56 3.70
CA ILE A 53 -7.97 0.57 4.23
C ILE A 53 -6.92 0.32 3.16
N ALA A 54 -5.68 0.71 3.43
CA ALA A 54 -4.56 0.44 2.55
C ALA A 54 -4.09 -1.00 2.74
N ASP A 55 -3.84 -1.72 1.65
CA ASP A 55 -3.30 -3.07 1.74
C ASP A 55 -1.96 -3.05 2.48
N PHE A 56 -1.08 -2.16 2.08
CA PHE A 56 0.20 -1.90 2.76
C PHE A 56 0.46 -0.40 2.79
N TYR A 57 1.07 0.07 3.86
CA TYR A 57 1.32 1.48 4.05
C TYR A 57 2.71 1.75 4.60
N ASP A 58 3.41 2.69 3.97
CA ASP A 58 4.68 3.25 4.44
C ASP A 58 4.40 4.60 5.09
N PRO A 59 4.42 4.68 6.43
CA PRO A 59 4.10 5.94 7.13
C PRO A 59 5.18 7.02 6.96
N ASP A 60 6.42 6.63 6.74
CA ASP A 60 7.52 7.59 6.63
C ASP A 60 7.40 8.44 5.36
N ASN A 61 6.97 7.83 4.27
CA ASN A 61 6.84 8.47 2.96
C ASN A 61 5.39 8.71 2.55
N LYS A 62 4.43 8.29 3.37
CA LYS A 62 2.99 8.36 3.06
C LYS A 62 2.64 7.64 1.76
N VAL A 63 3.23 6.47 1.56
CA VAL A 63 2.98 5.65 0.38
C VAL A 63 1.98 4.55 0.72
N ILE A 64 0.91 4.51 -0.07
CA ILE A 64 -0.12 3.47 -0.03
C ILE A 64 0.18 2.49 -1.14
N ILE A 65 0.30 1.21 -0.80
CA ILE A 65 0.55 0.14 -1.77
C ILE A 65 -0.70 -0.73 -1.84
N GLU A 66 -1.25 -0.84 -3.04
CA GLU A 66 -2.44 -1.63 -3.32
C GLU A 66 -2.09 -2.78 -4.25
N LEU A 67 -2.56 -3.98 -3.92
CA LEU A 67 -2.42 -5.15 -4.79
C LEU A 67 -3.66 -5.25 -5.67
N ASP A 68 -3.44 -5.32 -6.98
CA ASP A 68 -4.51 -5.32 -7.96
C ASP A 68 -4.58 -6.65 -8.69
N GLY A 69 -5.72 -7.32 -8.60
CA GLY A 69 -5.96 -8.59 -9.26
C GLY A 69 -6.12 -8.48 -10.78
N GLY A 70 -6.37 -7.28 -11.30
CA GLY A 70 -6.58 -7.05 -12.73
C GLY A 70 -7.89 -7.63 -13.26
N TYR A 71 -8.67 -8.30 -12.42
CA TYR A 71 -9.93 -8.92 -12.79
C TYR A 71 -11.08 -7.95 -12.52
N HIS A 72 -12.02 -7.87 -13.44
CA HIS A 72 -13.32 -7.21 -13.24
C HIS A 72 -13.27 -5.70 -12.99
N SER A 73 -12.24 -4.99 -13.49
CA SER A 73 -12.29 -3.54 -13.45
C SER A 73 -13.26 -3.03 -14.50
N THR A 74 -14.50 -2.82 -14.06
CA THR A 74 -15.51 -2.12 -14.88
C THR A 74 -15.11 -0.65 -15.01
N GLU A 75 -15.67 0.05 -15.99
CA GLU A 75 -15.45 1.49 -16.13
C GLU A 75 -15.88 2.26 -14.88
N GLU A 76 -16.95 1.81 -14.22
CA GLU A 76 -17.40 2.40 -12.98
C GLU A 76 -16.39 2.21 -11.86
N GLN A 77 -15.81 1.02 -11.72
CA GLN A 77 -14.79 0.74 -10.73
C GLN A 77 -13.53 1.57 -10.96
N LYS A 78 -13.11 1.70 -12.22
CA LYS A 78 -11.97 2.54 -12.58
C LYS A 78 -12.19 4.01 -12.22
N ARG A 79 -13.40 4.52 -12.43
CA ARG A 79 -13.74 5.89 -12.04
C ARG A 79 -13.69 6.09 -10.53
N ARG A 80 -14.22 5.15 -9.76
CA ARG A 80 -14.18 5.19 -8.30
C ARG A 80 -12.74 5.17 -7.80
N ASP A 81 -11.92 4.31 -8.38
CA ASP A 81 -10.50 4.21 -8.03
C ASP A 81 -9.75 5.51 -8.35
N ALA A 82 -10.03 6.12 -9.50
CA ALA A 82 -9.43 7.38 -9.89
C ALA A 82 -9.83 8.52 -8.94
N VAL A 83 -11.09 8.59 -8.55
CA VAL A 83 -11.59 9.58 -7.58
C VAL A 83 -10.91 9.38 -6.23
N ARG A 84 -10.82 8.14 -5.78
CA ARG A 84 -10.15 7.80 -4.51
C ARG A 84 -8.68 8.23 -4.55
N ASP A 85 -7.99 7.92 -5.63
CA ASP A 85 -6.58 8.27 -5.79
C ASP A 85 -6.37 9.78 -5.78
N ASP A 86 -7.24 10.53 -6.43
CA ASP A 86 -7.18 11.99 -6.45
C ASP A 86 -7.36 12.58 -5.04
N ILE A 87 -8.30 12.04 -4.27
CA ILE A 87 -8.53 12.46 -2.88
C ILE A 87 -7.29 12.17 -2.04
N LEU A 88 -6.74 10.97 -2.15
CA LEU A 88 -5.55 10.57 -1.41
C LEU A 88 -4.35 11.44 -1.76
N LYS A 89 -4.13 11.69 -3.04
CA LYS A 89 -3.04 12.56 -3.52
C LYS A 89 -3.20 13.99 -3.01
N ALA A 90 -4.42 14.50 -3.01
CA ALA A 90 -4.72 15.85 -2.49
C ALA A 90 -4.39 15.98 -0.99
N HIS A 91 -4.41 14.88 -0.25
CA HIS A 91 -4.07 14.83 1.17
C HIS A 91 -2.61 14.43 1.42
N GLY A 92 -1.79 14.40 0.38
CA GLY A 92 -0.34 14.18 0.52
C GLY A 92 0.08 12.72 0.46
N TYR A 93 -0.82 11.80 0.14
CA TYR A 93 -0.49 10.39 0.00
C TYR A 93 -0.03 10.08 -1.43
N LYS A 94 0.86 9.10 -1.55
CA LYS A 94 1.26 8.53 -2.84
C LYS A 94 0.65 7.14 -2.92
N VAL A 95 0.11 6.79 -4.08
CA VAL A 95 -0.53 5.49 -4.30
C VAL A 95 0.25 4.72 -5.35
N PHE A 96 0.67 3.52 -4.99
CA PHE A 96 1.36 2.63 -5.92
C PHE A 96 0.62 1.30 -5.99
N ARG A 97 0.26 0.90 -7.21
CA ARG A 97 -0.44 -0.37 -7.45
C ARG A 97 0.51 -1.39 -8.02
N ILE A 98 0.46 -2.59 -7.43
CA ILE A 98 1.24 -3.74 -7.88
C ILE A 98 0.25 -4.80 -8.35
N GLN A 99 0.47 -5.31 -9.55
CA GLN A 99 -0.37 -6.39 -10.08
C GLN A 99 -0.08 -7.68 -9.31
N ASN A 100 -1.12 -8.45 -9.04
CA ASN A 100 -0.97 -9.74 -8.34
C ASN A 100 0.02 -10.66 -9.04
N ARG A 101 0.04 -10.65 -10.38
CA ARG A 101 0.99 -11.47 -11.15
C ARG A 101 2.45 -11.12 -10.80
N SER A 102 2.75 -9.86 -10.52
CA SER A 102 4.10 -9.45 -10.12
C SER A 102 4.50 -10.07 -8.79
N VAL A 103 3.56 -10.23 -7.87
CA VAL A 103 3.81 -10.92 -6.61
C VAL A 103 4.09 -12.39 -6.85
N TYR A 104 3.28 -13.05 -7.66
CA TYR A 104 3.45 -14.48 -7.95
C TYR A 104 4.73 -14.77 -8.73
N PHE A 105 5.17 -13.88 -9.61
CA PHE A 105 6.43 -14.00 -10.35
C PHE A 105 7.62 -13.41 -9.58
N GLU A 106 7.42 -12.94 -8.36
CA GLU A 106 8.47 -12.40 -7.49
C GLU A 106 9.17 -11.16 -8.05
N THR A 107 8.47 -10.37 -8.86
CA THR A 107 9.00 -9.11 -9.41
C THR A 107 8.48 -7.88 -8.68
N ALA A 108 7.57 -8.05 -7.72
CA ALA A 108 6.91 -6.94 -7.02
C ALA A 108 7.90 -6.05 -6.25
N ILE A 109 8.87 -6.65 -5.58
CA ILE A 109 9.86 -5.88 -4.81
C ILE A 109 10.75 -5.04 -5.73
N GLY A 110 11.12 -5.56 -6.90
CA GLY A 110 11.85 -4.81 -7.91
C GLY A 110 11.06 -3.61 -8.43
N GLU A 111 9.77 -3.80 -8.69
CA GLU A 111 8.87 -2.72 -9.10
C GLU A 111 8.75 -1.65 -8.01
N LEU A 112 8.71 -2.08 -6.75
CA LEU A 112 8.68 -1.19 -5.61
C LEU A 112 9.95 -0.33 -5.53
N TYR A 113 11.12 -0.94 -5.69
CA TYR A 113 12.39 -0.21 -5.72
C TYR A 113 12.41 0.83 -6.82
N GLU A 114 11.94 0.48 -8.00
CA GLU A 114 11.87 1.39 -9.13
C GLU A 114 10.96 2.58 -8.83
N PHE A 115 9.80 2.33 -8.24
CA PHE A 115 8.87 3.38 -7.85
C PHE A 115 9.54 4.36 -6.88
N TYR A 116 10.19 3.85 -5.82
CA TYR A 116 10.85 4.70 -4.84
C TYR A 116 12.02 5.48 -5.43
N SER A 117 12.68 4.93 -6.43
CA SER A 117 13.80 5.61 -7.11
C SER A 117 13.36 6.78 -7.97
N GLN A 118 12.16 6.70 -8.54
CA GLN A 118 11.61 7.74 -9.41
C GLN A 118 10.99 8.92 -8.63
N GLU A 119 10.55 8.65 -7.40
CA GLU A 119 9.94 9.66 -6.54
C GLU A 119 10.99 10.23 -5.57
N PRO A 120 10.87 11.53 -5.18
CA PRO A 120 11.79 12.11 -4.19
C PRO A 120 11.42 11.63 -2.78
N LEU A 121 11.57 10.33 -2.53
CA LEU A 121 11.21 9.69 -1.28
C LEU A 121 12.44 9.41 -0.44
N CYS A 122 12.25 9.47 0.90
CA CYS A 122 13.29 9.10 1.84
C CYS A 122 13.13 7.63 2.21
N PHE A 123 14.13 6.83 1.89
CA PHE A 123 14.15 5.42 2.28
C PHE A 123 14.52 5.28 3.76
N SER A 124 13.99 4.26 4.42
CA SER A 124 14.48 3.88 5.73
C SER A 124 15.92 3.40 5.63
N LYS A 125 16.66 3.46 6.73
CA LYS A 125 18.05 2.97 6.75
C LYS A 125 18.12 1.50 6.36
N GLU A 126 17.16 0.70 6.79
CA GLU A 126 17.07 -0.72 6.49
C GLU A 126 16.89 -0.95 4.98
N PHE A 127 16.02 -0.16 4.36
CA PHE A 127 15.77 -0.24 2.94
C PHE A 127 17.03 0.09 2.12
N LEU A 128 17.73 1.16 2.48
CA LEU A 128 18.97 1.56 1.81
C LEU A 128 20.07 0.51 1.98
N SER A 129 20.21 -0.04 3.18
CA SER A 129 21.19 -1.09 3.45
C SER A 129 20.97 -2.31 2.57
N LEU A 130 19.71 -2.68 2.36
CA LEU A 130 19.37 -3.82 1.52
C LEU A 130 19.65 -3.53 0.05
N GLN A 131 19.36 -2.31 -0.43
CA GLN A 131 19.72 -1.92 -1.79
C GLN A 131 21.22 -2.05 -2.04
N GLU A 132 22.04 -1.61 -1.10
CA GLU A 132 23.50 -1.75 -1.19
C GLU A 132 23.93 -3.20 -1.21
N TYR A 133 23.31 -4.02 -0.39
CA TYR A 133 23.60 -5.45 -0.32
C TYR A 133 23.21 -6.18 -1.61
N MET A 134 22.13 -5.77 -2.26
CA MET A 134 21.61 -6.40 -3.48
C MET A 134 22.31 -5.92 -4.76
N ARG A 135 23.15 -4.92 -4.66
CA ARG A 135 23.99 -4.47 -5.76
C ARG A 135 25.19 -5.39 -5.88
#